data_0f7ceb386df03c1cdb1cf97fe0708475
#
_entry.id   0f7ceb386df03c1cdb1cf97fe0708475
#
_cell.length_a   1.000
_cell.length_b   1.000
_cell.length_c   1.000
_cell.angle_alpha   90.00
_cell.angle_beta   90.00
_cell.angle_gamma   90.00
#
_symmetry.space_group_name_H-M   'P 1'
#
loop_
_entity.id
_entity.type
_entity.pdbx_description
1 polymer ?
#
loop_
_entity_poly.entity_id
_entity_poly.type
_entity_poly.pdbx_seq_one_letter_code
_entity_poly.pdbx_strand_id
1 'polypeptide(L)'
;MQANVECRARKCAEEFSRHPWPRPKWSILQRSRSFAAAGLALLSAAAIGADAQAQQPASRTLKMQSAVPPSATSQEGFIFFTQRVDKLTGGQLKIEAHPGGTFVPPFEILDAAHKKVIDGAQGISYWWFGKSKTATLFANTPAGLSGMDPIDFLGWVYEAGGLEMWNEFYQKELRLNLVAFPFIAPSPQALGWFKRPIKDLADFKGMKCRQTGIVAELYAKMGMAVVNMPGGEILPAAERGTIDCAEWVGGIEDMRLGLHTVWKYHYTPGMHESASVAELVINKEVWDSLPPQNQEAIKSAVSETFLRWWANWQKQNAEAIQEFVTKHNVKLLTTPPEINLAFLKTWDEFAKAEAEKSPFFKKVWESQKAYAAKVVPAKRFMFPPYTTQADYYFPPEKQ
;
A
#
# COMPACT_ATOMS: atom_id res chain seq x y z
N MET A 1 1.83 -36.60 -31.99
CA MET A 1 2.30 -35.96 -30.76
C MET A 1 1.22 -35.80 -29.69
N GLN A 2 -0.04 -35.62 -30.04
CA GLN A 2 -1.15 -35.48 -29.08
C GLN A 2 -1.49 -36.77 -28.31
N ALA A 3 -1.41 -37.94 -28.90
CA ALA A 3 -1.73 -39.24 -28.24
C ALA A 3 -0.77 -39.61 -27.06
N ASN A 4 0.43 -39.07 -27.02
CA ASN A 4 1.41 -39.36 -25.95
C ASN A 4 1.24 -38.47 -24.70
N VAL A 5 0.51 -37.34 -24.82
CA VAL A 5 0.24 -36.42 -23.70
C VAL A 5 -0.95 -36.93 -22.88
N GLU A 6 -1.98 -37.46 -23.54
CA GLU A 6 -3.16 -38.01 -22.86
C GLU A 6 -2.86 -39.31 -22.09
N CYS A 7 -1.91 -40.13 -22.57
CA CYS A 7 -1.51 -41.35 -21.88
C CYS A 7 -0.74 -41.08 -20.59
N ARG A 8 0.06 -39.99 -20.55
CA ARG A 8 0.77 -39.56 -19.32
C ARG A 8 -0.17 -38.94 -18.28
N ALA A 9 -1.17 -38.18 -18.70
CA ALA A 9 -2.14 -37.57 -17.79
C ALA A 9 -3.02 -38.62 -17.08
N ARG A 10 -3.42 -39.68 -17.76
CA ARG A 10 -4.18 -40.79 -17.13
C ARG A 10 -3.37 -41.58 -16.12
N LYS A 11 -2.08 -41.86 -16.39
CA LYS A 11 -1.21 -42.56 -15.43
C LYS A 11 -0.96 -41.75 -14.15
N CYS A 12 -0.80 -40.44 -14.24
CA CYS A 12 -0.67 -39.60 -13.06
C CYS A 12 -1.95 -39.53 -12.23
N ALA A 13 -3.12 -39.56 -12.84
CA ALA A 13 -4.39 -39.55 -12.11
C ALA A 13 -4.64 -40.86 -11.35
N GLU A 14 -4.20 -41.99 -11.88
CA GLU A 14 -4.32 -43.30 -11.22
C GLU A 14 -3.33 -43.50 -10.05
N GLU A 15 -2.15 -42.89 -10.11
CA GLU A 15 -1.21 -42.93 -9.01
C GLU A 15 -1.63 -42.05 -7.82
N PHE A 16 -2.31 -40.93 -8.07
CA PHE A 16 -2.84 -40.07 -7.01
C PHE A 16 -4.01 -40.68 -6.24
N SER A 17 -4.75 -41.63 -6.84
CA SER A 17 -5.90 -42.28 -6.20
C SER A 17 -5.49 -43.40 -5.22
N ARG A 18 -4.23 -43.87 -5.22
CA ARG A 18 -3.77 -45.02 -4.42
C ARG A 18 -3.19 -44.69 -3.05
N HIS A 19 -2.97 -43.42 -2.71
CA HIS A 19 -2.50 -43.01 -1.39
C HIS A 19 -3.38 -41.90 -0.80
N PRO A 20 -4.46 -42.27 -0.09
CA PRO A 20 -5.23 -41.28 0.64
C PRO A 20 -4.41 -40.75 1.84
N TRP A 21 -4.29 -39.44 1.93
CA TRP A 21 -3.67 -38.74 3.08
C TRP A 21 -4.36 -39.18 4.37
N PRO A 22 -3.60 -39.44 5.46
CA PRO A 22 -4.20 -39.80 6.73
C PRO A 22 -5.03 -38.62 7.27
N ARG A 23 -6.32 -38.84 7.46
CA ARG A 23 -7.21 -37.90 8.13
C ARG A 23 -6.87 -37.84 9.62
N PRO A 24 -6.73 -36.66 10.24
CA PRO A 24 -6.56 -36.57 11.67
C PRO A 24 -7.81 -37.11 12.37
N LYS A 25 -7.62 -38.10 13.25
CA LYS A 25 -8.67 -38.67 14.10
C LYS A 25 -8.95 -37.67 15.24
N TRP A 26 -9.99 -36.91 15.13
CA TRP A 26 -10.56 -36.19 16.27
C TRP A 26 -11.49 -37.16 17.00
N SER A 27 -11.05 -37.71 18.12
CA SER A 27 -11.87 -38.52 19.00
C SER A 27 -12.70 -37.59 19.89
N ILE A 28 -13.98 -37.44 19.54
CA ILE A 28 -14.96 -36.87 20.45
C ILE A 28 -15.32 -37.94 21.47
N LEU A 29 -14.81 -37.78 22.68
CA LEU A 29 -15.20 -38.58 23.85
C LEU A 29 -16.62 -38.14 24.28
N GLN A 30 -17.63 -38.84 23.75
CA GLN A 30 -18.97 -38.85 24.36
C GLN A 30 -18.91 -39.68 25.65
N ARG A 31 -18.91 -39.03 26.81
CA ARG A 31 -19.23 -39.66 28.10
C ARG A 31 -20.73 -39.51 28.33
N SER A 32 -21.47 -40.57 28.00
CA SER A 32 -22.80 -40.83 28.52
C SER A 32 -22.70 -41.11 30.02
N ARG A 33 -23.33 -40.31 30.84
CA ARG A 33 -23.65 -40.65 32.23
C ARG A 33 -25.17 -40.62 32.40
N SER A 34 -25.70 -41.83 32.49
CA SER A 34 -27.04 -42.08 33.04
C SER A 34 -27.06 -41.74 34.52
N PHE A 35 -28.00 -40.92 34.96
CA PHE A 35 -28.41 -40.88 36.36
C PHE A 35 -29.91 -41.04 36.44
N ALA A 36 -30.25 -42.05 37.20
CA ALA A 36 -31.61 -42.41 37.60
C ALA A 36 -32.15 -41.45 38.68
N ALA A 37 -33.45 -41.39 38.70
CA ALA A 37 -34.30 -40.56 39.51
C ALA A 37 -34.17 -40.81 41.02
N ALA A 38 -34.31 -39.79 41.83
CA ALA A 38 -35.06 -39.84 43.12
C ALA A 38 -35.29 -38.42 43.71
N GLY A 39 -36.51 -38.08 44.07
CA GLY A 39 -36.83 -37.39 45.31
C GLY A 39 -37.16 -35.90 45.21
N LEU A 40 -38.45 -35.61 45.30
CA LEU A 40 -39.08 -34.33 45.68
C LEU A 40 -38.39 -33.64 46.88
N ALA A 41 -38.12 -32.32 46.74
CA ALA A 41 -38.30 -31.36 47.86
C ALA A 41 -38.54 -29.97 47.26
N LEU A 42 -39.73 -29.47 47.41
CA LEU A 42 -40.13 -28.08 47.21
C LEU A 42 -39.44 -27.20 48.25
N LEU A 43 -38.61 -26.27 47.80
CA LEU A 43 -38.27 -25.05 48.56
C LEU A 43 -38.10 -23.92 47.58
N SER A 44 -39.06 -23.01 47.64
CA SER A 44 -39.10 -21.72 46.93
C SER A 44 -37.88 -20.88 47.31
N ALA A 45 -36.92 -20.77 46.42
CA ALA A 45 -35.92 -19.70 46.45
C ALA A 45 -36.26 -18.76 45.30
N ALA A 46 -36.74 -17.57 45.63
CA ALA A 46 -36.86 -16.47 44.69
C ALA A 46 -35.47 -16.18 44.13
N ALA A 47 -35.20 -16.70 42.95
CA ALA A 47 -34.03 -16.32 42.19
C ALA A 47 -34.25 -14.87 41.73
N ILE A 48 -33.60 -13.95 42.41
CA ILE A 48 -33.33 -12.61 41.86
C ILE A 48 -32.47 -12.86 40.62
N GLY A 49 -33.12 -12.96 39.49
CA GLY A 49 -32.47 -12.87 38.17
C GLY A 49 -31.89 -11.46 38.03
N ALA A 50 -30.70 -11.26 38.57
CA ALA A 50 -29.89 -10.16 38.11
C ALA A 50 -29.56 -10.50 36.64
N ASP A 51 -30.35 -9.98 35.70
CA ASP A 51 -29.93 -9.82 34.34
C ASP A 51 -28.61 -9.06 34.39
N ALA A 52 -27.49 -9.80 34.40
CA ALA A 52 -26.20 -9.28 34.07
C ALA A 52 -26.28 -8.94 32.55
N GLN A 53 -26.99 -7.87 32.26
CA GLN A 53 -26.77 -7.18 31.01
C GLN A 53 -25.28 -6.85 31.00
N ALA A 54 -24.50 -7.66 30.31
CA ALA A 54 -23.13 -7.34 29.99
C ALA A 54 -23.18 -5.95 29.35
N GLN A 55 -22.88 -4.94 30.14
CA GLN A 55 -22.77 -3.57 29.69
C GLN A 55 -21.77 -3.61 28.53
N GLN A 56 -22.25 -3.47 27.31
CA GLN A 56 -21.36 -3.33 26.15
C GLN A 56 -20.40 -2.19 26.50
N PRO A 57 -19.09 -2.44 26.49
CA PRO A 57 -18.12 -1.40 26.81
C PRO A 57 -18.39 -0.21 25.89
N ALA A 58 -18.36 0.99 26.46
CA ALA A 58 -18.65 2.23 25.71
C ALA A 58 -17.83 2.27 24.42
N SER A 59 -18.52 2.43 23.31
CA SER A 59 -17.85 2.51 22.00
C SER A 59 -17.01 3.79 21.94
N ARG A 60 -15.77 3.65 21.46
CA ARG A 60 -14.87 4.78 21.21
C ARG A 60 -14.84 5.06 19.71
N THR A 61 -14.91 6.33 19.34
CA THR A 61 -14.77 6.76 17.93
C THR A 61 -13.48 7.56 17.76
N LEU A 62 -12.70 7.21 16.74
CA LEU A 62 -11.50 7.94 16.31
C LEU A 62 -11.80 8.68 15.02
N LYS A 63 -11.34 9.94 14.92
CA LYS A 63 -11.44 10.76 13.72
C LYS A 63 -10.12 10.71 12.96
N MET A 64 -10.12 10.14 11.77
CA MET A 64 -8.93 10.04 10.94
C MET A 64 -9.17 10.65 9.54
N GLN A 65 -8.14 11.25 8.98
CA GLN A 65 -8.21 11.85 7.64
C GLN A 65 -7.14 11.26 6.73
N SER A 66 -7.53 10.98 5.48
CA SER A 66 -6.57 10.65 4.42
C SER A 66 -6.02 11.91 3.75
N ALA A 67 -4.96 11.75 2.95
CA ALA A 67 -4.43 12.84 2.14
C ALA A 67 -4.96 12.82 0.70
N VAL A 68 -5.82 11.87 0.35
CA VAL A 68 -6.30 11.67 -1.02
C VAL A 68 -7.72 12.18 -1.22
N PRO A 69 -8.12 12.50 -2.47
CA PRO A 69 -9.48 12.93 -2.76
C PRO A 69 -10.51 11.82 -2.50
N PRO A 70 -11.80 12.16 -2.30
CA PRO A 70 -12.84 11.17 -2.01
C PRO A 70 -13.06 10.14 -3.14
N SER A 71 -12.68 10.47 -4.37
CA SER A 71 -12.78 9.57 -5.52
C SER A 71 -11.67 8.53 -5.61
N ALA A 72 -10.59 8.66 -4.82
CA ALA A 72 -9.46 7.74 -4.87
C ALA A 72 -9.84 6.35 -4.33
N THR A 73 -9.33 5.28 -4.95
CA THR A 73 -9.55 3.92 -4.45
C THR A 73 -8.84 3.69 -3.12
N SER A 74 -7.74 4.39 -2.85
CA SER A 74 -7.10 4.38 -1.54
C SER A 74 -8.00 4.93 -0.42
N GLN A 75 -8.94 5.85 -0.73
CA GLN A 75 -9.97 6.26 0.22
C GLN A 75 -10.98 5.12 0.48
N GLU A 76 -11.35 4.35 -0.54
CA GLU A 76 -12.18 3.16 -0.36
C GLU A 76 -11.46 2.12 0.52
N GLY A 77 -10.14 1.93 0.33
CA GLY A 77 -9.31 1.09 1.18
C GLY A 77 -9.25 1.56 2.62
N PHE A 78 -9.22 2.85 2.84
CA PHE A 78 -9.28 3.42 4.18
C PHE A 78 -10.65 3.17 4.83
N ILE A 79 -11.75 3.31 4.10
CA ILE A 79 -13.08 2.96 4.57
C ILE A 79 -13.19 1.46 4.88
N PHE A 80 -12.66 0.59 4.01
CA PHE A 80 -12.61 -0.84 4.27
C PHE A 80 -11.88 -1.16 5.59
N PHE A 81 -10.73 -0.55 5.83
CA PHE A 81 -9.99 -0.69 7.09
C PHE A 81 -10.86 -0.35 8.30
N THR A 82 -11.59 0.77 8.26
CA THR A 82 -12.45 1.18 9.39
C THR A 82 -13.56 0.17 9.67
N GLN A 83 -14.17 -0.38 8.62
CA GLN A 83 -15.18 -1.44 8.73
C GLN A 83 -14.60 -2.73 9.33
N ARG A 84 -13.33 -3.05 9.00
CA ARG A 84 -12.65 -4.22 9.58
C ARG A 84 -12.36 -4.02 11.06
N VAL A 85 -11.87 -2.85 11.45
CA VAL A 85 -11.65 -2.51 12.87
C VAL A 85 -12.97 -2.61 13.68
N ASP A 86 -14.05 -2.00 13.19
CA ASP A 86 -15.36 -2.06 13.83
C ASP A 86 -15.81 -3.53 14.05
N LYS A 87 -15.69 -4.35 12.99
CA LYS A 87 -16.07 -5.77 13.05
C LYS A 87 -15.17 -6.58 13.99
N LEU A 88 -13.85 -6.37 13.96
CA LEU A 88 -12.89 -7.12 14.78
C LEU A 88 -12.99 -6.76 16.28
N THR A 89 -13.43 -5.54 16.56
CA THR A 89 -13.62 -5.07 17.95
C THR A 89 -15.06 -5.27 18.46
N GLY A 90 -15.95 -5.87 17.66
CA GLY A 90 -17.36 -6.04 18.02
C GLY A 90 -18.08 -4.70 18.30
N GLY A 91 -17.71 -3.63 17.58
CA GLY A 91 -18.29 -2.30 17.72
C GLY A 91 -17.69 -1.44 18.84
N GLN A 92 -16.69 -1.94 19.58
CA GLN A 92 -16.05 -1.20 20.66
C GLN A 92 -15.16 -0.05 20.18
N LEU A 93 -14.58 -0.19 18.97
CA LEU A 93 -13.76 0.84 18.35
C LEU A 93 -14.28 1.14 16.95
N LYS A 94 -14.69 2.37 16.74
CA LYS A 94 -15.10 2.92 15.44
C LYS A 94 -14.06 3.91 14.95
N ILE A 95 -13.86 3.98 13.65
CA ILE A 95 -12.97 4.95 13.01
C ILE A 95 -13.77 5.64 11.90
N GLU A 96 -13.80 6.96 11.93
CA GLU A 96 -14.34 7.79 10.85
C GLU A 96 -13.22 8.10 9.85
N ALA A 97 -13.34 7.56 8.64
CA ALA A 97 -12.37 7.76 7.56
C ALA A 97 -12.78 8.98 6.70
N HIS A 98 -12.20 10.12 6.96
CA HIS A 98 -12.46 11.34 6.21
C HIS A 98 -11.48 11.51 5.04
N PRO A 99 -11.93 11.98 3.86
CA PRO A 99 -11.06 12.26 2.73
C PRO A 99 -10.20 13.51 2.95
N GLY A 100 -9.20 13.71 2.08
CA GLY A 100 -8.30 14.85 2.13
C GLY A 100 -9.02 16.17 2.06
N GLY A 101 -8.60 17.12 2.91
CA GLY A 101 -9.17 18.47 3.00
C GLY A 101 -10.38 18.60 3.90
N THR A 102 -10.80 17.55 4.63
CA THR A 102 -11.97 17.62 5.53
C THR A 102 -11.68 18.50 6.75
N PHE A 103 -10.59 18.26 7.45
CA PHE A 103 -10.20 19.02 8.66
C PHE A 103 -9.00 19.92 8.41
N VAL A 104 -8.01 19.43 7.67
CA VAL A 104 -6.78 20.15 7.33
C VAL A 104 -6.40 19.86 5.86
N PRO A 105 -5.58 20.72 5.23
CA PRO A 105 -5.02 20.45 3.91
C PRO A 105 -4.29 19.11 3.84
N PRO A 106 -4.27 18.41 2.69
CA PRO A 106 -3.73 17.07 2.55
C PRO A 106 -2.30 16.90 3.07
N PHE A 107 -1.42 17.87 2.87
CA PHE A 107 -0.03 17.79 3.32
C PHE A 107 0.20 18.20 4.79
N GLU A 108 -0.85 18.59 5.51
CA GLU A 108 -0.80 18.96 6.92
C GLU A 108 -1.30 17.87 7.86
N ILE A 109 -1.80 16.74 7.34
CA ILE A 109 -2.39 15.66 8.14
C ILE A 109 -1.43 15.05 9.16
N LEU A 110 -0.12 14.99 8.87
CA LEU A 110 0.88 14.47 9.79
C LEU A 110 0.98 15.35 11.05
N ASP A 111 1.04 16.65 10.87
CA ASP A 111 1.11 17.62 11.97
C ASP A 111 -0.21 17.66 12.74
N ALA A 112 -1.34 17.52 12.05
CA ALA A 112 -2.67 17.44 12.66
C ALA A 112 -2.81 16.18 13.55
N ALA A 113 -2.33 15.03 13.08
CA ALA A 113 -2.31 13.79 13.87
C ALA A 113 -1.34 13.91 15.07
N HIS A 114 -0.15 14.47 14.87
CA HIS A 114 0.80 14.74 15.95
C HIS A 114 0.19 15.61 17.06
N LYS A 115 -0.48 16.70 16.68
CA LYS A 115 -1.12 17.66 17.60
C LYS A 115 -2.49 17.20 18.11
N LYS A 116 -2.93 16.01 17.72
CA LYS A 116 -4.22 15.45 18.11
C LYS A 116 -5.45 16.31 17.69
N VAL A 117 -5.30 17.07 16.58
CA VAL A 117 -6.44 17.69 15.89
C VAL A 117 -7.32 16.63 15.23
N ILE A 118 -6.66 15.55 14.73
CA ILE A 118 -7.25 14.29 14.32
C ILE A 118 -6.53 13.16 15.07
N ASP A 119 -7.20 12.02 15.26
CA ASP A 119 -6.65 10.88 16.01
C ASP A 119 -5.61 10.08 15.19
N GLY A 120 -5.66 10.17 13.88
CA GLY A 120 -4.73 9.52 12.98
C GLY A 120 -4.91 9.98 11.54
N ALA A 121 -4.01 9.53 10.68
CA ALA A 121 -3.99 9.91 9.27
C ALA A 121 -3.53 8.77 8.36
N GLN A 122 -4.02 8.76 7.13
CA GLN A 122 -3.53 7.91 6.05
C GLN A 122 -2.85 8.80 5.01
N GLY A 123 -1.59 8.53 4.76
CA GLY A 123 -0.76 9.28 3.82
C GLY A 123 0.36 8.43 3.25
N ILE A 124 1.39 9.07 2.79
CA ILE A 124 2.62 8.40 2.36
C ILE A 124 3.84 9.16 2.87
N SER A 125 4.76 8.47 3.53
CA SER A 125 5.82 9.10 4.31
C SER A 125 6.74 10.01 3.49
N TYR A 126 6.99 9.74 2.22
CA TYR A 126 7.86 10.58 1.40
C TYR A 126 7.31 12.01 1.16
N TRP A 127 6.02 12.27 1.41
CA TRP A 127 5.49 13.66 1.36
C TRP A 127 6.06 14.55 2.48
N TRP A 128 6.55 13.92 3.53
CA TRP A 128 7.19 14.61 4.66
C TRP A 128 8.70 14.84 4.47
N PHE A 129 9.22 14.62 3.26
CA PHE A 129 10.65 14.75 2.96
C PHE A 129 11.23 16.13 3.30
N GLY A 130 10.40 17.16 3.33
CA GLY A 130 10.76 18.50 3.78
C GLY A 130 11.10 18.57 5.29
N LYS A 131 10.55 17.64 6.10
CA LYS A 131 10.91 17.52 7.52
C LYS A 131 12.19 16.70 7.68
N SER A 132 12.33 15.61 6.94
CA SER A 132 13.54 14.79 6.86
C SER A 132 13.54 13.96 5.58
N LYS A 133 14.68 13.89 4.89
CA LYS A 133 14.86 13.07 3.71
C LYS A 133 14.68 11.57 4.01
N THR A 134 14.90 11.16 5.25
CA THR A 134 14.72 9.78 5.71
C THR A 134 13.27 9.30 5.56
N ALA A 135 12.29 10.20 5.58
CA ALA A 135 10.87 9.86 5.33
C ALA A 135 10.66 9.06 4.05
N THR A 136 11.44 9.34 3.02
CA THR A 136 11.43 8.65 1.74
C THR A 136 11.65 7.14 1.86
N LEU A 137 12.54 6.73 2.76
CA LEU A 137 12.92 5.33 2.92
C LEU A 137 11.77 4.46 3.45
N PHE A 138 10.85 5.04 4.22
CA PHE A 138 9.69 4.32 4.78
C PHE A 138 8.51 4.19 3.81
N ALA A 139 8.57 4.83 2.65
CA ALA A 139 7.61 4.64 1.58
C ALA A 139 8.03 3.60 0.53
N ASN A 140 9.16 2.91 0.71
CA ASN A 140 9.80 2.07 -0.32
C ASN A 140 10.00 2.83 -1.64
N THR A 141 10.30 4.10 -1.57
CA THR A 141 10.41 5.05 -2.68
C THR A 141 11.79 5.74 -2.59
N PRO A 142 12.47 6.00 -3.71
CA PRO A 142 12.11 5.62 -5.07
C PRO A 142 12.55 4.21 -5.46
N ALA A 143 12.01 3.73 -6.57
CA ALA A 143 12.44 2.53 -7.28
C ALA A 143 12.35 1.21 -6.51
N GLY A 144 11.38 1.10 -5.55
CA GLY A 144 11.29 -0.06 -4.70
C GLY A 144 12.67 -0.34 -4.08
N LEU A 145 13.11 0.52 -3.20
CA LEU A 145 14.46 0.62 -2.61
C LEU A 145 15.33 -0.64 -2.78
N SER A 146 16.36 -0.55 -3.62
CA SER A 146 17.25 -1.69 -3.98
C SER A 146 16.53 -2.85 -4.69
N GLY A 147 15.39 -2.60 -5.35
CA GLY A 147 14.64 -3.59 -6.11
C GLY A 147 13.60 -4.39 -5.30
N MET A 148 13.31 -3.98 -4.08
CA MET A 148 12.24 -4.59 -3.27
C MET A 148 10.87 -4.24 -3.82
N ASP A 149 10.03 -5.23 -4.07
CA ASP A 149 8.61 -5.01 -4.28
C ASP A 149 7.87 -4.73 -2.94
N PRO A 150 6.57 -4.40 -2.94
CA PRO A 150 5.86 -4.10 -1.69
C PRO A 150 5.86 -5.25 -0.67
N ILE A 151 5.89 -6.50 -1.12
CA ILE A 151 5.94 -7.67 -0.22
C ILE A 151 7.34 -7.85 0.37
N ASP A 152 8.39 -7.68 -0.43
CA ASP A 152 9.76 -7.67 0.05
C ASP A 152 9.98 -6.57 1.10
N PHE A 153 9.39 -5.38 0.85
CA PHE A 153 9.44 -4.28 1.80
C PHE A 153 8.71 -4.59 3.12
N LEU A 154 7.53 -5.24 3.07
CA LEU A 154 6.87 -5.73 4.28
C LEU A 154 7.73 -6.73 5.04
N GLY A 155 8.45 -7.60 4.33
CA GLY A 155 9.41 -8.51 4.95
C GLY A 155 10.51 -7.75 5.70
N TRP A 156 11.05 -6.67 5.14
CA TRP A 156 11.98 -5.80 5.87
C TRP A 156 11.32 -5.12 7.08
N VAL A 157 10.08 -4.64 6.91
CA VAL A 157 9.35 -3.96 7.99
C VAL A 157 9.11 -4.90 9.17
N TYR A 158 8.63 -6.12 8.95
CA TYR A 158 8.19 -7.00 10.03
C TYR A 158 9.26 -7.98 10.51
N GLU A 159 10.20 -8.39 9.65
CA GLU A 159 11.15 -9.47 9.94
C GLU A 159 12.61 -8.96 10.07
N ALA A 160 12.86 -7.67 9.82
CA ALA A 160 14.22 -7.12 9.84
C ALA A 160 14.35 -5.78 10.61
N GLY A 161 13.40 -5.51 11.51
CA GLY A 161 13.44 -4.33 12.39
C GLY A 161 13.01 -3.02 11.73
N GLY A 162 12.38 -3.08 10.57
CA GLY A 162 11.93 -1.89 9.84
C GLY A 162 10.82 -1.13 10.57
N LEU A 163 9.89 -1.84 11.24
CA LEU A 163 8.80 -1.21 11.97
C LEU A 163 9.29 -0.40 13.18
N GLU A 164 10.26 -0.94 13.90
CA GLU A 164 10.91 -0.24 15.01
C GLU A 164 11.65 1.02 14.52
N MET A 165 12.40 0.94 13.39
CA MET A 165 13.07 2.09 12.79
C MET A 165 12.05 3.13 12.30
N TRP A 166 10.90 2.72 11.75
CA TRP A 166 9.85 3.63 11.33
C TRP A 166 9.25 4.41 12.50
N ASN A 167 8.97 3.72 13.60
CA ASN A 167 8.50 4.38 14.82
C ASN A 167 9.59 5.21 15.50
N GLU A 168 10.86 4.76 15.47
CA GLU A 168 12.01 5.58 15.92
C GLU A 168 12.13 6.87 15.12
N PHE A 169 11.92 6.81 13.80
CA PHE A 169 11.91 7.97 12.91
C PHE A 169 10.90 9.01 13.37
N TYR A 170 9.64 8.63 13.58
CA TYR A 170 8.65 9.60 14.03
C TYR A 170 8.90 10.08 15.44
N GLN A 171 9.15 9.18 16.38
CA GLN A 171 9.17 9.51 17.81
C GLN A 171 10.47 10.15 18.28
N LYS A 172 11.61 9.74 17.72
CA LYS A 172 12.91 10.24 18.15
C LYS A 172 13.51 11.23 17.17
N GLU A 173 13.56 10.89 15.89
CA GLU A 173 14.21 11.74 14.87
C GLU A 173 13.37 12.99 14.60
N LEU A 174 12.08 12.84 14.32
CA LEU A 174 11.17 13.98 14.08
C LEU A 174 10.51 14.52 15.35
N ARG A 175 10.62 13.81 16.48
CA ARG A 175 9.97 14.15 17.77
C ARG A 175 8.47 14.36 17.63
N LEU A 176 7.83 13.55 16.80
CA LEU A 176 6.38 13.53 16.60
C LEU A 176 5.75 12.46 17.48
N ASN A 177 4.62 12.79 18.07
CA ASN A 177 3.86 11.89 18.95
C ASN A 177 2.95 10.95 18.11
N LEU A 178 3.58 10.04 17.34
CA LEU A 178 2.92 9.17 16.38
C LEU A 178 3.39 7.72 16.49
N VAL A 179 2.51 6.81 16.11
CA VAL A 179 2.80 5.40 15.81
C VAL A 179 2.45 5.16 14.36
N ALA A 180 3.34 4.50 13.61
CA ALA A 180 3.18 4.28 12.17
C ALA A 180 3.09 2.79 11.84
N PHE A 181 2.34 2.49 10.77
CA PHE A 181 2.16 1.15 10.20
C PHE A 181 2.21 1.24 8.68
N PRO A 182 2.79 0.22 7.97
CA PRO A 182 2.58 0.06 6.54
C PRO A 182 1.11 -0.22 6.27
N PHE A 183 0.49 0.49 5.32
CA PHE A 183 -0.97 0.45 5.24
C PHE A 183 -1.51 -0.05 3.90
N ILE A 184 -1.20 0.64 2.82
CA ILE A 184 -1.68 0.33 1.48
C ILE A 184 -0.49 0.42 0.53
N ALA A 185 -0.31 -0.60 -0.33
CA ALA A 185 0.62 -0.52 -1.45
C ALA A 185 -0.17 -0.17 -2.70
N PRO A 186 -0.01 1.01 -3.29
CA PRO A 186 -0.53 1.28 -4.61
C PRO A 186 0.16 0.38 -5.65
N SER A 187 -0.50 0.20 -6.79
CA SER A 187 0.13 -0.51 -7.91
C SER A 187 1.41 0.21 -8.36
N PRO A 188 2.30 -0.48 -9.10
CA PRO A 188 3.41 0.19 -9.76
C PRO A 188 2.92 1.40 -10.55
N GLN A 189 3.53 2.56 -10.30
CA GLN A 189 3.10 3.79 -10.95
C GLN A 189 3.63 3.89 -12.38
N ALA A 190 2.85 4.56 -13.21
CA ALA A 190 3.28 4.99 -14.53
C ALA A 190 4.34 6.10 -14.40
N LEU A 191 5.21 6.28 -15.40
CA LEU A 191 6.03 7.49 -15.51
C LEU A 191 5.14 8.74 -15.53
N GLY A 192 3.97 8.62 -16.14
CA GLY A 192 2.91 9.61 -16.08
C GLY A 192 2.23 9.88 -17.41
N TRP A 193 1.48 10.96 -17.42
CA TRP A 193 0.70 11.49 -18.54
C TRP A 193 1.37 12.71 -19.10
N PHE A 194 1.45 12.77 -20.44
CA PHE A 194 2.19 13.79 -21.14
C PHE A 194 1.34 14.45 -22.25
N LYS A 195 1.52 15.75 -22.41
CA LYS A 195 0.90 16.54 -23.48
C LYS A 195 1.43 16.18 -24.87
N ARG A 196 2.69 15.76 -24.97
CA ARG A 196 3.36 15.33 -26.18
C ARG A 196 4.16 14.05 -25.94
N PRO A 197 4.48 13.29 -27.00
CA PRO A 197 5.37 12.15 -26.86
C PRO A 197 6.74 12.57 -26.29
N ILE A 198 7.35 11.68 -25.51
CA ILE A 198 8.74 11.75 -25.06
C ILE A 198 9.53 10.62 -25.69
N LYS A 199 10.73 10.90 -26.15
CA LYS A 199 11.62 9.94 -26.84
C LYS A 199 12.83 9.60 -26.00
N ASP A 200 13.35 10.58 -25.31
CA ASP A 200 14.58 10.47 -24.53
C ASP A 200 14.60 11.46 -23.37
N LEU A 201 15.68 11.46 -22.61
CA LEU A 201 15.85 12.32 -21.44
C LEU A 201 15.90 13.83 -21.78
N ALA A 202 16.32 14.18 -23.00
CA ALA A 202 16.41 15.58 -23.42
C ALA A 202 15.02 16.23 -23.51
N ASP A 203 13.98 15.44 -23.75
CA ASP A 203 12.58 15.89 -23.76
C ASP A 203 12.10 16.42 -22.41
N PHE A 204 12.78 16.05 -21.31
CA PHE A 204 12.43 16.54 -19.97
C PHE A 204 12.81 18.01 -19.74
N LYS A 205 13.74 18.52 -20.54
CA LYS A 205 14.28 19.87 -20.34
C LYS A 205 13.19 20.95 -20.40
N GLY A 206 12.96 21.58 -19.25
CA GLY A 206 11.97 22.65 -19.10
C GLY A 206 10.50 22.23 -19.14
N MET A 207 10.21 20.91 -19.27
CA MET A 207 8.86 20.40 -19.23
C MET A 207 8.25 20.61 -17.83
N LYS A 208 7.11 21.29 -17.75
CA LYS A 208 6.43 21.59 -16.50
C LYS A 208 5.62 20.40 -16.04
N CYS A 209 6.17 19.62 -15.10
CA CYS A 209 5.56 18.41 -14.62
C CYS A 209 5.17 18.50 -13.15
N ARG A 210 3.99 18.01 -12.84
CA ARG A 210 3.62 17.77 -11.43
C ARG A 210 4.35 16.54 -10.93
N GLN A 211 5.05 16.73 -9.81
CA GLN A 211 5.72 15.68 -9.06
C GLN A 211 5.68 16.02 -7.57
N THR A 212 5.84 15.03 -6.69
CA THR A 212 5.79 15.27 -5.24
C THR A 212 7.01 14.71 -4.50
N GLY A 213 7.24 15.23 -3.30
CA GLY A 213 8.24 14.71 -2.39
C GLY A 213 9.65 14.67 -2.97
N ILE A 214 10.40 13.62 -2.66
CA ILE A 214 11.75 13.40 -3.16
C ILE A 214 11.81 13.22 -4.67
N VAL A 215 10.76 12.63 -5.25
CA VAL A 215 10.66 12.39 -6.69
C VAL A 215 10.71 13.70 -7.46
N ALA A 216 10.10 14.75 -6.94
CA ALA A 216 10.19 16.10 -7.49
C ALA A 216 11.64 16.60 -7.57
N GLU A 217 12.43 16.39 -6.51
CA GLU A 217 13.85 16.81 -6.47
C GLU A 217 14.68 16.02 -7.49
N LEU A 218 14.43 14.71 -7.63
CA LEU A 218 15.17 13.87 -8.56
C LEU A 218 14.85 14.23 -10.03
N TYR A 219 13.57 14.38 -10.38
CA TYR A 219 13.21 14.79 -11.75
C TYR A 219 13.64 16.22 -12.08
N ALA A 220 13.70 17.12 -11.11
CA ALA A 220 14.29 18.44 -11.32
C ALA A 220 15.76 18.34 -11.70
N LYS A 221 16.55 17.47 -11.07
CA LYS A 221 17.95 17.18 -11.46
C LYS A 221 18.05 16.56 -12.86
N MET A 222 17.02 15.85 -13.30
CA MET A 222 16.93 15.29 -14.66
C MET A 222 16.42 16.30 -15.70
N GLY A 223 16.15 17.56 -15.31
CA GLY A 223 15.82 18.66 -16.22
C GLY A 223 14.36 19.11 -16.27
N MET A 224 13.46 18.45 -15.54
CA MET A 224 12.04 18.88 -15.48
C MET A 224 11.88 20.18 -14.67
N ALA A 225 10.95 21.03 -15.10
CA ALA A 225 10.44 22.15 -14.32
C ALA A 225 9.32 21.64 -13.40
N VAL A 226 9.65 21.24 -12.19
CA VAL A 226 8.74 20.54 -11.30
C VAL A 226 7.80 21.49 -10.57
N VAL A 227 6.51 21.10 -10.48
CA VAL A 227 5.48 21.77 -9.69
C VAL A 227 4.91 20.78 -8.68
N ASN A 228 4.93 21.15 -7.39
CA ASN A 228 4.36 20.31 -6.32
C ASN A 228 2.94 20.75 -6.01
N MET A 229 1.97 19.82 -6.07
CA MET A 229 0.58 20.07 -5.72
C MET A 229 -0.15 18.78 -5.31
N PRO A 230 -1.18 18.86 -4.45
CA PRO A 230 -2.04 17.72 -4.11
C PRO A 230 -2.77 17.15 -5.33
N GLY A 231 -3.16 15.86 -5.24
CA GLY A 231 -3.82 15.14 -6.35
C GLY A 231 -5.07 15.84 -6.91
N GLY A 232 -5.92 16.38 -6.04
CA GLY A 232 -7.15 17.09 -6.47
C GLY A 232 -6.92 18.37 -7.28
N GLU A 233 -5.70 18.90 -7.31
CA GLU A 233 -5.34 20.11 -8.06
C GLU A 233 -4.76 19.80 -9.45
N ILE A 234 -4.40 18.53 -9.73
CA ILE A 234 -3.70 18.13 -10.96
C ILE A 234 -4.60 18.37 -12.19
N LEU A 235 -5.80 17.81 -12.20
CA LEU A 235 -6.70 17.96 -13.36
C LEU A 235 -7.01 19.42 -13.69
N PRO A 236 -7.41 20.28 -12.74
CA PRO A 236 -7.59 21.71 -13.00
C PRO A 236 -6.33 22.41 -13.54
N ALA A 237 -5.14 22.03 -13.07
CA ALA A 237 -3.87 22.59 -13.57
C ALA A 237 -3.58 22.14 -15.00
N ALA A 238 -3.84 20.87 -15.32
CA ALA A 238 -3.69 20.30 -16.65
C ALA A 238 -4.65 20.96 -17.66
N GLU A 239 -5.93 21.12 -17.28
CA GLU A 239 -6.95 21.77 -18.11
C GLU A 239 -6.61 23.23 -18.44
N ARG A 240 -6.06 23.96 -17.47
CA ARG A 240 -5.56 25.34 -17.69
C ARG A 240 -4.25 25.41 -18.47
N GLY A 241 -3.61 24.26 -18.74
CA GLY A 241 -2.32 24.21 -19.43
C GLY A 241 -1.15 24.78 -18.60
N THR A 242 -1.28 24.86 -17.28
CA THR A 242 -0.20 25.33 -16.40
C THR A 242 0.87 24.29 -16.17
N ILE A 243 0.56 23.02 -16.45
CA ILE A 243 1.49 21.88 -16.46
C ILE A 243 1.39 21.11 -17.78
N ASP A 244 2.48 20.50 -18.22
CA ASP A 244 2.58 19.74 -19.47
C ASP A 244 2.52 18.23 -19.24
N CYS A 245 2.72 17.80 -18.01
CA CYS A 245 2.71 16.41 -17.58
C CYS A 245 2.43 16.29 -16.08
N ALA A 246 1.93 15.11 -15.71
CA ALA A 246 1.79 14.72 -14.30
C ALA A 246 1.85 13.20 -14.17
N GLU A 247 2.30 12.74 -13.02
CA GLU A 247 1.98 11.42 -12.50
C GLU A 247 0.91 11.55 -11.42
N TRP A 248 0.18 10.44 -11.18
CA TRP A 248 -0.65 10.31 -10.00
C TRP A 248 -0.42 8.94 -9.36
N VAL A 249 -1.03 7.88 -9.84
CA VAL A 249 -0.76 6.51 -9.39
C VAL A 249 -0.67 5.57 -10.59
N GLY A 250 -1.59 5.69 -11.55
CA GLY A 250 -1.74 4.81 -12.70
C GLY A 250 -3.10 4.10 -12.73
N GLY A 251 -3.42 3.49 -13.86
CA GLY A 251 -4.62 2.71 -14.06
C GLY A 251 -5.91 3.39 -13.56
N ILE A 252 -6.59 2.74 -12.63
CA ILE A 252 -7.89 3.20 -12.13
C ILE A 252 -7.83 4.54 -11.40
N GLU A 253 -6.76 4.84 -10.68
CA GLU A 253 -6.63 6.12 -9.97
C GLU A 253 -6.55 7.30 -10.94
N ASP A 254 -5.77 7.14 -12.02
CA ASP A 254 -5.62 8.15 -13.07
C ASP A 254 -6.92 8.30 -13.86
N MET A 255 -7.66 7.19 -14.05
CA MET A 255 -9.00 7.20 -14.67
C MET A 255 -9.97 8.04 -13.84
N ARG A 256 -10.02 7.79 -12.53
CA ARG A 256 -10.91 8.51 -11.60
C ARG A 256 -10.53 9.97 -11.43
N LEU A 257 -9.24 10.29 -11.51
CA LEU A 257 -8.75 11.66 -11.51
C LEU A 257 -9.06 12.39 -12.83
N GLY A 258 -9.28 11.65 -13.93
CA GLY A 258 -9.66 12.23 -15.22
C GLY A 258 -8.49 12.65 -16.11
N LEU A 259 -7.24 12.22 -15.84
CA LEU A 259 -6.07 12.65 -16.60
C LEU A 259 -6.14 12.32 -18.09
N HIS A 260 -6.79 11.21 -18.44
CA HIS A 260 -7.06 10.76 -19.81
C HIS A 260 -7.94 11.73 -20.64
N THR A 261 -8.66 12.64 -19.99
CA THR A 261 -9.48 13.65 -20.70
C THR A 261 -8.62 14.75 -21.29
N VAL A 262 -7.52 15.10 -20.64
CA VAL A 262 -6.60 16.18 -21.05
C VAL A 262 -5.44 15.68 -21.88
N TRP A 263 -4.82 14.57 -21.50
CA TRP A 263 -3.64 14.01 -22.16
C TRP A 263 -3.89 12.62 -22.74
N LYS A 264 -3.14 12.29 -23.80
CA LYS A 264 -3.31 11.02 -24.53
C LYS A 264 -2.06 10.14 -24.53
N TYR A 265 -0.93 10.63 -24.04
CA TYR A 265 0.31 9.87 -23.98
C TYR A 265 0.57 9.42 -22.55
N HIS A 266 0.44 8.13 -22.31
CA HIS A 266 0.64 7.52 -21.01
C HIS A 266 1.84 6.57 -21.06
N TYR A 267 2.87 6.87 -20.27
CA TYR A 267 4.12 6.11 -20.25
C TYR A 267 4.23 5.23 -19.02
N THR A 268 4.59 3.96 -19.22
CA THR A 268 4.79 2.97 -18.15
C THR A 268 5.97 2.05 -18.50
N PRO A 269 6.70 1.49 -17.50
CA PRO A 269 6.64 1.76 -16.07
C PRO A 269 7.36 3.05 -15.69
N GLY A 270 7.04 3.60 -14.51
CA GLY A 270 7.84 4.62 -13.84
C GLY A 270 8.71 3.99 -12.76
N MET A 271 10.00 4.39 -12.68
CA MET A 271 10.91 3.92 -11.63
C MET A 271 10.77 4.70 -10.33
N HIS A 272 10.14 5.85 -10.36
CA HIS A 272 10.01 6.71 -9.18
C HIS A 272 9.18 6.06 -8.08
N GLU A 273 8.07 5.41 -8.40
CA GLU A 273 7.19 4.75 -7.45
C GLU A 273 6.72 3.37 -7.95
N SER A 274 7.68 2.53 -8.30
CA SER A 274 7.40 1.18 -8.80
C SER A 274 6.86 0.23 -7.73
N ALA A 275 7.03 0.55 -6.44
CA ALA A 275 6.68 -0.33 -5.33
C ALA A 275 6.39 0.44 -4.03
N SER A 276 5.82 1.64 -4.12
CA SER A 276 5.57 2.48 -2.95
C SER A 276 4.60 1.86 -1.96
N VAL A 277 4.76 2.22 -0.68
CA VAL A 277 3.89 1.80 0.42
C VAL A 277 3.42 3.03 1.17
N ALA A 278 2.10 3.20 1.24
CA ALA A 278 1.47 4.21 2.07
C ALA A 278 1.48 3.81 3.54
N GLU A 279 1.23 4.77 4.41
CA GLU A 279 1.24 4.57 5.85
C GLU A 279 -0.10 4.95 6.49
N LEU A 280 -0.37 4.29 7.62
CA LEU A 280 -1.33 4.74 8.63
C LEU A 280 -0.53 5.24 9.82
N VAL A 281 -0.78 6.47 10.24
CA VAL A 281 -0.24 7.02 11.49
C VAL A 281 -1.36 7.27 12.47
N ILE A 282 -1.10 6.98 13.75
CA ILE A 282 -2.04 7.21 14.86
C ILE A 282 -1.32 8.05 15.91
N ASN A 283 -2.01 9.04 16.47
CA ASN A 283 -1.46 9.78 17.61
C ASN A 283 -1.09 8.82 18.73
N LYS A 284 0.13 8.92 19.27
CA LYS A 284 0.65 7.95 20.21
C LYS A 284 -0.13 7.90 21.53
N GLU A 285 -0.62 9.05 22.03
CA GLU A 285 -1.46 9.06 23.23
C GLU A 285 -2.80 8.34 22.98
N VAL A 286 -3.37 8.53 21.77
CA VAL A 286 -4.57 7.81 21.36
C VAL A 286 -4.27 6.31 21.31
N TRP A 287 -3.19 5.91 20.64
CA TRP A 287 -2.76 4.53 20.53
C TRP A 287 -2.54 3.86 21.90
N ASP A 288 -1.76 4.50 22.77
CA ASP A 288 -1.42 3.97 24.09
C ASP A 288 -2.65 3.85 25.02
N SER A 289 -3.69 4.66 24.78
CA SER A 289 -4.95 4.60 25.52
C SER A 289 -5.92 3.53 25.03
N LEU A 290 -5.62 2.84 23.91
CA LEU A 290 -6.47 1.75 23.42
C LEU A 290 -6.18 0.47 24.19
N PRO A 291 -7.23 -0.34 24.51
CA PRO A 291 -7.04 -1.68 25.03
C PRO A 291 -6.15 -2.52 24.10
N PRO A 292 -5.30 -3.42 24.63
CA PRO A 292 -4.41 -4.26 23.81
C PRO A 292 -5.15 -5.02 22.70
N GLN A 293 -6.36 -5.52 22.97
CA GLN A 293 -7.19 -6.19 21.98
C GLN A 293 -7.57 -5.28 20.81
N ASN A 294 -7.85 -4.00 21.06
CA ASN A 294 -8.18 -3.04 20.01
C ASN A 294 -6.93 -2.66 19.20
N GLN A 295 -5.76 -2.60 19.84
CA GLN A 295 -4.48 -2.42 19.13
C GLN A 295 -4.21 -3.60 18.18
N GLU A 296 -4.42 -4.84 18.61
CA GLU A 296 -4.27 -6.03 17.75
C GLU A 296 -5.30 -6.07 16.64
N ALA A 297 -6.53 -5.63 16.88
CA ALA A 297 -7.55 -5.49 15.85
C ALA A 297 -7.13 -4.49 14.75
N ILE A 298 -6.54 -3.35 15.14
CA ILE A 298 -6.00 -2.37 14.19
C ILE A 298 -4.86 -2.98 13.38
N LYS A 299 -3.87 -3.63 14.00
CA LYS A 299 -2.75 -4.28 13.30
C LYS A 299 -3.23 -5.34 12.30
N SER A 300 -4.19 -6.17 12.70
CA SER A 300 -4.80 -7.19 11.84
C SER A 300 -5.55 -6.55 10.66
N ALA A 301 -6.34 -5.50 10.91
CA ALA A 301 -7.06 -4.79 9.87
C ALA A 301 -6.11 -4.08 8.88
N VAL A 302 -4.99 -3.52 9.35
CA VAL A 302 -3.92 -2.95 8.52
C VAL A 302 -3.37 -4.00 7.55
N SER A 303 -2.98 -5.17 8.07
CA SER A 303 -2.40 -6.25 7.24
C SER A 303 -3.42 -6.79 6.23
N GLU A 304 -4.68 -6.99 6.63
CA GLU A 304 -5.74 -7.41 5.73
C GLU A 304 -6.00 -6.36 4.63
N THR A 305 -6.04 -5.09 4.99
CA THR A 305 -6.24 -3.98 4.05
C THR A 305 -5.12 -3.92 3.02
N PHE A 306 -3.87 -4.06 3.45
CA PHE A 306 -2.72 -4.08 2.56
C PHE A 306 -2.87 -5.13 1.46
N LEU A 307 -3.09 -6.39 1.84
CA LEU A 307 -3.20 -7.51 0.89
C LEU A 307 -4.44 -7.40 0.00
N ARG A 308 -5.58 -7.01 0.58
CA ARG A 308 -6.83 -6.88 -0.17
C ARG A 308 -6.76 -5.76 -1.19
N TRP A 309 -6.16 -4.62 -0.82
CA TRP A 309 -6.03 -3.49 -1.74
C TRP A 309 -5.00 -3.74 -2.83
N TRP A 310 -3.88 -4.37 -2.50
CA TRP A 310 -2.92 -4.83 -3.51
C TRP A 310 -3.59 -5.71 -4.57
N ALA A 311 -4.39 -6.69 -4.16
CA ALA A 311 -5.11 -7.57 -5.09
C ALA A 311 -6.23 -6.82 -5.87
N ASN A 312 -6.97 -5.94 -5.20
CA ASN A 312 -8.06 -5.18 -5.80
C ASN A 312 -7.56 -4.28 -6.93
N TRP A 313 -6.43 -3.60 -6.74
CA TRP A 313 -5.84 -2.75 -7.76
C TRP A 313 -5.41 -3.51 -9.01
N GLN A 314 -4.94 -4.75 -8.90
CA GLN A 314 -4.56 -5.53 -10.08
C GLN A 314 -5.74 -5.65 -11.06
N LYS A 315 -6.92 -5.98 -10.53
CA LYS A 315 -8.15 -6.09 -11.34
C LYS A 315 -8.59 -4.73 -11.90
N GLN A 316 -8.73 -3.74 -11.05
CA GLN A 316 -9.24 -2.42 -11.47
C GLN A 316 -8.31 -1.72 -12.46
N ASN A 317 -6.99 -1.87 -12.29
CA ASN A 317 -6.02 -1.32 -13.23
C ASN A 317 -6.08 -1.99 -14.60
N ALA A 318 -6.26 -3.32 -14.65
CA ALA A 318 -6.41 -4.02 -15.92
C ALA A 318 -7.65 -3.53 -16.68
N GLU A 319 -8.79 -3.38 -15.99
CA GLU A 319 -10.02 -2.82 -16.55
C GLU A 319 -9.83 -1.37 -17.05
N ALA A 320 -9.20 -0.52 -16.24
CA ALA A 320 -8.93 0.88 -16.61
C ALA A 320 -7.97 1.02 -17.81
N ILE A 321 -6.91 0.22 -17.85
CA ILE A 321 -5.95 0.20 -18.96
C ILE A 321 -6.65 -0.19 -20.27
N GLN A 322 -7.51 -1.22 -20.24
CA GLN A 322 -8.31 -1.60 -21.41
C GLN A 322 -9.23 -0.46 -21.84
N GLU A 323 -9.89 0.21 -20.90
CA GLU A 323 -10.78 1.32 -21.19
C GLU A 323 -10.05 2.54 -21.76
N PHE A 324 -8.86 2.86 -21.27
CA PHE A 324 -8.01 3.92 -21.84
C PHE A 324 -7.79 3.76 -23.34
N VAL A 325 -7.52 2.54 -23.79
CA VAL A 325 -7.27 2.25 -25.21
C VAL A 325 -8.58 2.24 -26.00
N THR A 326 -9.59 1.48 -25.53
CA THR A 326 -10.78 1.17 -26.32
C THR A 326 -11.80 2.31 -26.37
N LYS A 327 -11.88 3.14 -25.32
CA LYS A 327 -12.89 4.21 -25.22
C LYS A 327 -12.30 5.62 -25.29
N HIS A 328 -11.04 5.81 -24.85
CA HIS A 328 -10.47 7.14 -24.67
C HIS A 328 -9.31 7.49 -25.62
N ASN A 329 -8.96 6.60 -26.55
CA ASN A 329 -7.86 6.78 -27.50
C ASN A 329 -6.51 7.14 -26.84
N VAL A 330 -6.26 6.61 -25.64
CA VAL A 330 -4.98 6.78 -24.95
C VAL A 330 -3.92 5.92 -25.63
N LYS A 331 -2.76 6.49 -25.86
CA LYS A 331 -1.58 5.78 -26.37
C LYS A 331 -0.78 5.30 -25.15
N LEU A 332 -0.83 4.00 -24.90
CA LEU A 332 0.01 3.35 -23.89
C LEU A 332 1.40 3.16 -24.49
N LEU A 333 2.39 3.74 -23.85
CA LEU A 333 3.76 3.77 -24.37
C LEU A 333 4.73 3.23 -23.32
N THR A 334 5.73 2.50 -23.77
CA THR A 334 6.81 2.05 -22.89
C THR A 334 7.76 3.20 -22.59
N THR A 335 8.05 3.41 -21.31
CA THR A 335 9.06 4.37 -20.87
C THR A 335 10.42 4.00 -21.47
N PRO A 336 11.12 4.93 -22.12
CA PRO A 336 12.47 4.66 -22.62
C PRO A 336 13.37 4.14 -21.48
N PRO A 337 14.06 3.00 -21.67
CA PRO A 337 14.87 2.39 -20.60
C PRO A 337 15.94 3.31 -20.03
N GLU A 338 16.47 4.21 -20.86
CA GLU A 338 17.47 5.21 -20.43
C GLU A 338 16.94 6.20 -19.40
N ILE A 339 15.64 6.58 -19.47
CA ILE A 339 14.98 7.46 -18.49
C ILE A 339 14.92 6.75 -17.14
N ASN A 340 14.48 5.49 -17.14
CA ASN A 340 14.41 4.69 -15.94
C ASN A 340 15.81 4.49 -15.31
N LEU A 341 16.82 4.21 -16.12
CA LEU A 341 18.20 4.05 -15.66
C LEU A 341 18.80 5.35 -15.14
N ALA A 342 18.52 6.47 -15.81
CA ALA A 342 18.94 7.79 -15.35
C ALA A 342 18.34 8.14 -14.00
N PHE A 343 17.06 7.80 -13.77
CA PHE A 343 16.38 7.99 -12.49
C PHE A 343 17.08 7.21 -11.37
N LEU A 344 17.39 5.93 -11.59
CA LEU A 344 18.09 5.09 -10.61
C LEU A 344 19.47 5.65 -10.25
N LYS A 345 20.24 6.13 -11.25
CA LYS A 345 21.55 6.77 -11.01
C LYS A 345 21.40 8.04 -10.19
N THR A 346 20.44 8.90 -10.54
CA THR A 346 20.15 10.14 -9.81
C THR A 346 19.78 9.87 -8.35
N TRP A 347 19.02 8.80 -8.11
CA TRP A 347 18.70 8.34 -6.77
C TRP A 347 19.96 7.87 -6.00
N ASP A 348 20.79 7.05 -6.62
CA ASP A 348 22.01 6.54 -5.96
C ASP A 348 22.96 7.67 -5.53
N GLU A 349 23.12 8.68 -6.39
CA GLU A 349 23.91 9.88 -6.08
C GLU A 349 23.31 10.66 -4.90
N PHE A 350 21.99 10.86 -4.92
CA PHE A 350 21.27 11.51 -3.83
C PHE A 350 21.42 10.74 -2.53
N ALA A 351 21.15 9.42 -2.55
CA ALA A 351 21.16 8.59 -1.35
C ALA A 351 22.55 8.52 -0.69
N LYS A 352 23.63 8.45 -1.49
CA LYS A 352 25.00 8.50 -1.00
C LYS A 352 25.28 9.83 -0.31
N ALA A 353 24.95 10.94 -0.96
CA ALA A 353 25.18 12.28 -0.38
C ALA A 353 24.35 12.52 0.88
N GLU A 354 23.15 11.98 0.96
CA GLU A 354 22.29 12.13 2.14
C GLU A 354 22.77 11.24 3.30
N ALA A 355 23.26 10.03 3.01
CA ALA A 355 23.84 9.14 4.03
C ALA A 355 25.10 9.72 4.70
N GLU A 356 25.84 10.59 4.01
CA GLU A 356 26.97 11.32 4.60
C GLU A 356 26.52 12.42 5.58
N LYS A 357 25.33 13.00 5.38
CA LYS A 357 24.80 14.11 6.18
C LYS A 357 23.96 13.64 7.37
N SER A 358 23.21 12.55 7.19
CA SER A 358 22.26 12.04 8.19
C SER A 358 22.62 10.62 8.63
N PRO A 359 23.14 10.46 9.87
CA PRO A 359 23.40 9.13 10.42
C PRO A 359 22.16 8.24 10.48
N PHE A 360 20.98 8.82 10.71
CA PHE A 360 19.74 8.06 10.76
C PHE A 360 19.30 7.61 9.37
N PHE A 361 19.40 8.47 8.34
CA PHE A 361 19.20 8.05 6.95
C PHE A 361 20.11 6.88 6.59
N LYS A 362 21.41 7.02 6.90
CA LYS A 362 22.40 5.97 6.65
C LYS A 362 22.01 4.66 7.32
N LYS A 363 21.65 4.69 8.60
CA LYS A 363 21.21 3.51 9.38
C LYS A 363 20.07 2.77 8.68
N VAL A 364 19.03 3.49 8.31
CA VAL A 364 17.82 2.91 7.66
C VAL A 364 18.17 2.38 6.27
N TRP A 365 18.85 3.18 5.46
CA TRP A 365 19.22 2.81 4.09
C TRP A 365 20.14 1.60 4.02
N GLU A 366 21.15 1.52 4.90
CA GLU A 366 22.03 0.34 4.98
C GLU A 366 21.28 -0.91 5.44
N SER A 367 20.35 -0.79 6.38
CA SER A 367 19.48 -1.90 6.80
C SER A 367 18.65 -2.43 5.63
N GLN A 368 17.99 -1.55 4.88
CA GLN A 368 17.20 -1.93 3.70
C GLN A 368 18.07 -2.59 2.61
N LYS A 369 19.24 -2.03 2.33
CA LYS A 369 20.18 -2.61 1.36
C LYS A 369 20.65 -4.00 1.79
N ALA A 370 20.96 -4.18 3.06
CA ALA A 370 21.42 -5.48 3.59
C ALA A 370 20.33 -6.55 3.50
N TYR A 371 19.07 -6.18 3.73
CA TYR A 371 17.92 -7.07 3.54
C TYR A 371 17.69 -7.37 2.06
N ALA A 372 17.60 -6.34 1.22
CA ALA A 372 17.38 -6.46 -0.21
C ALA A 372 18.46 -7.30 -0.91
N ALA A 373 19.73 -7.17 -0.51
CA ALA A 373 20.84 -7.95 -1.06
C ALA A 373 20.68 -9.48 -0.87
N LYS A 374 19.85 -9.90 0.08
CA LYS A 374 19.51 -11.31 0.30
C LYS A 374 18.25 -11.72 -0.47
N VAL A 375 17.15 -10.96 -0.28
CA VAL A 375 15.82 -11.38 -0.76
C VAL A 375 15.64 -11.16 -2.26
N VAL A 376 16.13 -10.03 -2.81
CA VAL A 376 15.92 -9.70 -4.23
C VAL A 376 16.60 -10.70 -5.17
N PRO A 377 17.90 -11.05 -5.01
CA PRO A 377 18.54 -12.08 -5.83
C PRO A 377 17.92 -13.46 -5.62
N ALA A 378 17.59 -13.85 -4.38
CA ALA A 378 16.96 -15.14 -4.08
C ALA A 378 15.60 -15.26 -4.74
N LYS A 379 14.76 -14.23 -4.66
CA LYS A 379 13.45 -14.18 -5.32
C LYS A 379 13.57 -14.31 -6.85
N ARG A 380 14.48 -13.56 -7.46
CA ARG A 380 14.75 -13.67 -8.90
C ARG A 380 15.18 -15.06 -9.33
N PHE A 381 15.89 -15.80 -8.46
CA PHE A 381 16.30 -17.19 -8.72
C PHE A 381 15.16 -18.19 -8.52
N MET A 382 14.39 -18.05 -7.43
CA MET A 382 13.36 -19.02 -7.02
C MET A 382 12.04 -18.86 -7.77
N PHE A 383 11.65 -17.62 -8.09
CA PHE A 383 10.36 -17.35 -8.73
C PHE A 383 10.46 -17.60 -10.23
N PRO A 384 9.44 -18.21 -10.84
CA PRO A 384 9.42 -18.38 -12.28
C PRO A 384 9.37 -17.00 -12.98
N PRO A 385 9.94 -16.87 -14.19
CA PRO A 385 9.83 -15.65 -14.97
C PRO A 385 8.39 -15.47 -15.48
N TYR A 386 7.54 -14.85 -14.69
CA TYR A 386 6.12 -14.67 -15.01
C TYR A 386 5.88 -14.03 -16.38
N THR A 387 6.79 -13.21 -16.87
CA THR A 387 6.76 -12.66 -18.24
C THR A 387 6.72 -13.77 -19.29
N THR A 388 7.51 -14.83 -19.14
CA THR A 388 7.50 -15.98 -20.06
C THR A 388 6.13 -16.66 -20.11
N GLN A 389 5.47 -16.79 -18.95
CA GLN A 389 4.13 -17.38 -18.87
C GLN A 389 3.09 -16.42 -19.46
N ALA A 390 3.20 -15.13 -19.18
CA ALA A 390 2.31 -14.12 -19.75
C ALA A 390 2.39 -14.11 -21.27
N ASP A 391 3.59 -14.08 -21.84
CA ASP A 391 3.81 -14.07 -23.30
C ASP A 391 3.34 -15.36 -23.97
N TYR A 392 3.39 -16.49 -23.25
CA TYR A 392 2.90 -17.76 -23.78
C TYR A 392 1.35 -17.81 -23.87
N TYR A 393 0.67 -17.32 -22.84
CA TYR A 393 -0.79 -17.35 -22.81
C TYR A 393 -1.45 -16.13 -23.47
N PHE A 394 -0.79 -15.00 -23.43
CA PHE A 394 -1.25 -13.69 -23.89
C PHE A 394 -0.12 -12.99 -24.66
N PRO A 395 0.24 -13.50 -25.85
CA PRO A 395 1.35 -12.92 -26.62
C PRO A 395 1.08 -11.44 -26.89
N PRO A 396 2.10 -10.56 -26.75
CA PRO A 396 1.95 -9.16 -27.09
C PRO A 396 1.54 -9.01 -28.56
N GLU A 397 0.58 -8.15 -28.81
CA GLU A 397 0.20 -7.82 -30.19
C GLU A 397 1.44 -7.28 -30.92
N LYS A 398 1.67 -7.76 -32.13
CA LYS A 398 2.75 -7.22 -32.98
C LYS A 398 2.43 -5.76 -33.27
N GLN A 399 3.20 -4.86 -32.65
CA GLN A 399 3.16 -3.42 -32.91
C GLN A 399 3.59 -3.09 -34.32
#